data_22e4cd773c43045b48024800cdeef8fa
#
_entry.id   22e4cd773c43045b48024800cdeef8fa
#
_cell.length_a   1.000
_cell.length_b   1.000
_cell.length_c   1.000
_cell.angle_alpha   90.00
_cell.angle_beta   90.00
_cell.angle_gamma   90.00
#
_symmetry.space_group_name_H-M   'P 1'
#
loop_
_entity.id
_entity.type
_entity.pdbx_description
1 polymer ?
#
loop_
_entity_poly.entity_id
_entity_poly.type
_entity_poly.pdbx_seq_one_letter_code
_entity_poly.pdbx_strand_id
1 'polypeptide(L)'
;KLRRYGAEEDLYKMDNIDRQAKFVVAKYASNAQTFFQNTGKHQTVVNGTTLSRRANSGELELHMLDAATWVGEVEIGTPGQKQVVMFDSGSPNIVIGEDSYKPQDSLTSKDLDKGFEVTYLGPSAKGTIYTDVVTVAGVKAKHVAIGRSSSDFMNDKKAGKIVGLFGLSYPSLGSFGVPDKNTYIGATKN
;
A
#
# COMPACT_ATOMS: atom_id res chain seq x y z
N LYS A 1 -15.70 9.51 6.43
CA LYS A 1 -16.74 8.85 7.27
C LYS A 1 -16.48 7.36 7.22
N LEU A 2 -16.12 6.74 8.36
CA LEU A 2 -15.74 5.33 8.44
C LEU A 2 -17.01 4.47 8.56
N ARG A 3 -17.16 3.47 7.71
CA ARG A 3 -18.21 2.45 7.79
C ARG A 3 -17.59 1.08 8.06
N ARG A 4 -18.22 0.30 8.95
CA ARG A 4 -17.83 -1.08 9.23
C ARG A 4 -18.52 -2.05 8.27
N TYR A 5 -17.74 -2.97 7.70
CA TYR A 5 -18.24 -4.09 6.89
C TYR A 5 -17.87 -5.40 7.60
N GLY A 6 -18.85 -6.26 7.83
CA GLY A 6 -18.69 -7.59 8.45
C GLY A 6 -19.57 -7.81 9.65
N ALA A 7 -19.81 -9.07 10.01
CA ALA A 7 -20.58 -9.41 11.20
C ALA A 7 -19.79 -8.99 12.46
N GLU A 8 -20.36 -8.10 13.27
CA GLU A 8 -19.71 -7.54 14.47
C GLU A 8 -19.22 -8.63 15.45
N GLU A 9 -19.89 -9.79 15.51
CA GLU A 9 -19.55 -10.86 16.44
C GLU A 9 -18.20 -11.53 16.20
N ASP A 10 -17.69 -11.58 14.96
CA ASP A 10 -16.41 -12.22 14.64
C ASP A 10 -15.20 -11.32 14.88
N LEU A 11 -15.38 -10.01 14.90
CA LEU A 11 -14.29 -9.02 15.06
C LEU A 11 -13.68 -9.04 16.47
N TYR A 12 -14.46 -9.40 17.48
CA TYR A 12 -14.07 -9.32 18.90
C TYR A 12 -13.77 -10.68 19.54
N LYS A 13 -13.73 -11.76 18.77
CA LYS A 13 -13.27 -13.05 19.31
C LYS A 13 -11.80 -12.96 19.71
N MET A 14 -11.46 -13.33 20.95
CA MET A 14 -10.09 -13.25 21.51
C MET A 14 -9.06 -13.92 20.60
N ASP A 15 -9.37 -15.08 20.01
CA ASP A 15 -8.49 -15.79 19.07
C ASP A 15 -8.17 -14.97 17.80
N ASN A 16 -9.11 -14.16 17.34
CA ASN A 16 -8.92 -13.29 16.20
C ASN A 16 -8.04 -12.09 16.57
N ILE A 17 -8.24 -11.49 17.75
CA ILE A 17 -7.43 -10.39 18.28
C ILE A 17 -5.98 -10.85 18.50
N ASP A 18 -5.77 -12.01 19.11
CA ASP A 18 -4.43 -12.58 19.33
C ASP A 18 -3.70 -12.86 18.01
N ARG A 19 -4.41 -13.44 17.04
CA ARG A 19 -3.84 -13.70 15.71
C ARG A 19 -3.44 -12.40 15.01
N GLN A 20 -4.28 -11.37 15.07
CA GLN A 20 -4.00 -10.08 14.47
C GLN A 20 -2.87 -9.34 15.20
N ALA A 21 -2.80 -9.42 16.53
CA ALA A 21 -1.71 -8.85 17.30
C ALA A 21 -0.36 -9.49 16.94
N LYS A 22 -0.30 -10.83 16.83
CA LYS A 22 0.89 -11.55 16.36
C LYS A 22 1.30 -11.16 14.95
N PHE A 23 0.33 -11.01 14.04
CA PHE A 23 0.58 -10.54 12.68
C PHE A 23 1.19 -9.15 12.66
N VAL A 24 0.63 -8.19 13.41
CA VAL A 24 1.11 -6.82 13.51
C VAL A 24 2.54 -6.79 14.07
N VAL A 25 2.80 -7.51 15.16
CA VAL A 25 4.14 -7.58 15.78
C VAL A 25 5.17 -8.14 14.80
N ALA A 26 4.86 -9.25 14.10
CA ALA A 26 5.76 -9.85 13.12
C ALA A 26 6.05 -8.91 11.94
N LYS A 27 5.04 -8.18 11.47
CA LYS A 27 5.16 -7.20 10.39
C LYS A 27 6.09 -6.03 10.78
N TYR A 28 5.91 -5.44 11.95
CA TYR A 28 6.76 -4.34 12.39
C TYR A 28 8.20 -4.79 12.73
N ALA A 29 8.39 -6.02 13.21
CA ALA A 29 9.72 -6.59 13.41
C ALA A 29 10.47 -6.76 12.07
N SER A 30 9.79 -7.28 11.04
CA SER A 30 10.34 -7.39 9.69
C SER A 30 10.69 -6.01 9.11
N ASN A 31 9.83 -5.02 9.30
CA ASN A 31 10.06 -3.65 8.84
C ASN A 31 11.28 -3.00 9.50
N ALA A 32 11.48 -3.21 10.80
CA ALA A 32 12.64 -2.70 11.52
C ALA A 32 13.95 -3.27 10.96
N GLN A 33 13.96 -4.56 10.62
CA GLN A 33 15.10 -5.20 9.97
C GLN A 33 15.36 -4.64 8.57
N THR A 34 14.33 -4.50 7.76
CA THR A 34 14.43 -3.91 6.41
C THR A 34 14.90 -2.46 6.46
N PHE A 35 14.40 -1.67 7.41
CA PHE A 35 14.86 -0.30 7.62
C PHE A 35 16.36 -0.25 7.94
N PHE A 36 16.82 -1.14 8.84
CA PHE A 36 18.25 -1.23 9.17
C PHE A 36 19.10 -1.64 7.96
N GLN A 37 18.64 -2.62 7.17
CA GLN A 37 19.34 -3.07 5.96
C GLN A 37 19.47 -1.95 4.92
N ASN A 38 18.41 -1.14 4.73
CA ASN A 38 18.38 -0.09 3.73
C ASN A 38 19.08 1.20 4.16
N THR A 39 19.17 1.48 5.47
CA THR A 39 19.66 2.77 5.97
C THR A 39 20.90 2.70 6.84
N GLY A 40 21.25 1.50 7.31
CA GLY A 40 22.30 1.31 8.33
C GLY A 40 21.96 1.88 9.72
N LYS A 41 20.71 2.29 9.94
CA LYS A 41 20.25 2.92 11.18
C LYS A 41 19.13 2.11 11.83
N HIS A 42 19.11 2.07 13.16
CA HIS A 42 17.94 1.53 13.87
C HIS A 42 16.78 2.53 13.81
N GLN A 43 15.57 2.01 13.64
CA GLN A 43 14.36 2.83 13.66
C GLN A 43 14.17 3.39 15.08
N THR A 44 14.23 4.72 15.21
CA THR A 44 13.96 5.40 16.48
C THR A 44 12.52 5.88 16.50
N VAL A 45 11.80 5.63 17.59
CA VAL A 45 10.48 6.25 17.82
C VAL A 45 10.74 7.72 18.10
N VAL A 46 10.40 8.59 17.16
CA VAL A 46 10.52 10.03 17.34
C VAL A 46 9.30 10.52 18.13
N ASN A 47 9.50 10.76 19.43
CA ASN A 47 8.50 11.45 20.23
C ASN A 47 8.43 12.91 19.78
N GLY A 48 7.28 13.32 19.25
CA GLY A 48 6.91 14.72 19.08
C GLY A 48 7.43 15.42 17.83
N THR A 49 7.20 14.88 16.64
CA THR A 49 7.29 15.69 15.41
C THR A 49 6.05 16.56 15.27
N THR A 50 6.24 17.87 15.21
CA THR A 50 5.20 18.81 14.80
C THR A 50 4.83 18.47 13.35
N LEU A 51 3.62 17.94 13.14
CA LEU A 51 3.12 17.67 11.80
C LEU A 51 2.90 19.01 11.09
N SER A 52 3.78 19.35 10.17
CA SER A 52 3.58 20.45 9.25
C SER A 52 2.32 20.15 8.41
N ARG A 53 1.36 21.07 8.39
CA ARG A 53 0.17 20.96 7.56
C ARG A 53 0.59 20.93 6.09
N ARG A 54 0.33 19.83 5.39
CA ARG A 54 0.62 19.74 3.96
C ARG A 54 -0.35 20.63 3.18
N ALA A 55 0.13 21.22 2.08
CA ALA A 55 -0.66 22.10 1.23
C ALA A 55 -1.82 21.36 0.52
N ASN A 56 -1.69 20.05 0.33
CA ASN A 56 -2.69 19.22 -0.32
C ASN A 56 -3.32 18.28 0.70
N SER A 57 -4.65 18.36 0.83
CA SER A 57 -5.46 17.48 1.69
C SER A 57 -6.68 17.02 0.92
N GLY A 58 -7.16 15.82 1.24
CA GLY A 58 -8.39 15.28 0.67
C GLY A 58 -9.03 14.31 1.65
N GLU A 59 -10.28 13.98 1.41
CA GLU A 59 -11.04 13.00 2.19
C GLU A 59 -11.36 11.78 1.33
N LEU A 60 -11.13 10.60 1.89
CA LEU A 60 -11.45 9.31 1.28
C LEU A 60 -12.33 8.52 2.24
N GLU A 61 -13.43 7.98 1.72
CA GLU A 61 -14.22 7.02 2.49
C GLU A 61 -13.48 5.68 2.54
N LEU A 62 -13.17 5.22 3.75
CA LEU A 62 -12.56 3.91 4.00
C LEU A 62 -13.60 2.98 4.61
N HIS A 63 -13.59 1.75 4.16
CA HIS A 63 -14.41 0.68 4.69
C HIS A 63 -13.52 -0.29 5.48
N MET A 64 -13.94 -0.61 6.70
CA MET A 64 -13.26 -1.62 7.51
C MET A 64 -13.78 -2.99 7.14
N LEU A 65 -12.89 -3.84 6.66
CA LEU A 65 -13.21 -5.20 6.26
C LEU A 65 -13.21 -6.16 7.46
N ASP A 66 -12.21 -6.01 8.30
CA ASP A 66 -12.03 -6.72 9.57
C ASP A 66 -11.38 -5.77 10.60
N ALA A 67 -11.00 -6.28 11.78
CA ALA A 67 -10.48 -5.44 12.86
C ALA A 67 -9.18 -4.67 12.51
N ALA A 68 -8.49 -4.98 11.40
CA ALA A 68 -7.21 -4.40 11.05
C ALA A 68 -7.08 -3.98 9.58
N THR A 69 -8.05 -4.33 8.72
CA THR A 69 -7.98 -4.14 7.27
C THR A 69 -8.89 -3.02 6.81
N TRP A 70 -8.29 -1.95 6.29
CA TRP A 70 -9.01 -0.81 5.71
C TRP A 70 -8.88 -0.82 4.20
N VAL A 71 -10.00 -0.66 3.50
CA VAL A 71 -10.07 -0.63 2.04
C VAL A 71 -10.70 0.66 1.54
N GLY A 72 -10.29 1.10 0.36
CA GLY A 72 -10.84 2.28 -0.28
C GLY A 72 -10.45 2.35 -1.75
N GLU A 73 -11.06 3.30 -2.48
CA GLU A 73 -10.83 3.49 -3.90
C GLU A 73 -9.70 4.50 -4.14
N VAL A 74 -8.78 4.16 -5.03
CA VAL A 74 -7.74 5.04 -5.56
C VAL A 74 -7.79 5.04 -7.08
N GLU A 75 -7.18 6.03 -7.72
CA GLU A 75 -7.05 6.07 -9.17
C GLU A 75 -5.57 5.97 -9.58
N ILE A 76 -5.28 5.17 -10.60
CA ILE A 76 -3.94 4.96 -11.14
C ILE A 76 -3.96 5.22 -12.64
N GLY A 77 -3.03 6.05 -13.11
CA GLY A 77 -2.87 6.36 -14.53
C GLY A 77 -3.56 7.63 -15.00
N THR A 78 -3.48 7.85 -16.31
CA THR A 78 -4.14 8.96 -17.00
C THR A 78 -4.72 8.44 -18.33
N PRO A 79 -6.04 8.33 -18.49
CA PRO A 79 -7.06 8.60 -17.48
C PRO A 79 -6.95 7.69 -16.25
N GLY A 80 -7.50 8.11 -15.11
CA GLY A 80 -7.44 7.37 -13.86
C GLY A 80 -8.22 6.05 -13.93
N GLN A 81 -7.55 4.94 -13.68
CA GLN A 81 -8.14 3.61 -13.54
C GLN A 81 -8.47 3.40 -12.07
N LYS A 82 -9.75 3.22 -11.74
CA LYS A 82 -10.22 3.03 -10.37
C LYS A 82 -9.82 1.66 -9.84
N GLN A 83 -9.22 1.64 -8.65
CA GLN A 83 -8.74 0.45 -7.98
C GLN A 83 -9.22 0.43 -6.54
N VAL A 84 -9.84 -0.65 -6.11
CA VAL A 84 -10.16 -0.87 -4.69
C VAL A 84 -8.99 -1.59 -4.05
N VAL A 85 -8.33 -0.93 -3.10
CA VAL A 85 -7.09 -1.41 -2.50
C VAL A 85 -7.18 -1.50 -0.98
N MET A 86 -6.37 -2.37 -0.40
CA MET A 86 -6.13 -2.41 1.03
C MET A 86 -5.03 -1.40 1.37
N PHE A 87 -5.32 -0.47 2.30
CA PHE A 87 -4.33 0.47 2.82
C PHE A 87 -3.46 -0.18 3.89
N ASP A 88 -2.16 -0.07 3.71
CA ASP A 88 -1.17 -0.75 4.54
C ASP A 88 -0.11 0.22 5.09
N SER A 89 -0.20 0.54 6.38
CA SER A 89 0.79 1.38 7.05
C SER A 89 2.13 0.67 7.32
N GLY A 90 2.21 -0.63 7.11
CA GLY A 90 3.40 -1.43 7.39
C GLY A 90 4.23 -1.77 6.14
N SER A 91 3.82 -1.37 4.94
CA SER A 91 4.63 -1.49 3.72
C SER A 91 4.60 -0.21 2.90
N PRO A 92 5.64 0.12 2.13
CA PRO A 92 5.68 1.34 1.31
C PRO A 92 5.30 1.11 -0.15
N ASN A 93 5.21 -0.13 -0.62
CA ASN A 93 4.99 -0.45 -2.01
C ASN A 93 3.49 -0.47 -2.35
N ILE A 94 3.17 -0.03 -3.56
CA ILE A 94 1.86 -0.26 -4.18
C ILE A 94 1.99 -1.49 -5.06
N VAL A 95 1.16 -2.51 -4.83
CA VAL A 95 1.10 -3.72 -5.64
C VAL A 95 -0.33 -3.96 -6.10
N ILE A 96 -0.53 -4.04 -7.42
CA ILE A 96 -1.84 -4.22 -8.04
C ILE A 96 -1.81 -5.44 -8.95
N GLY A 97 -2.89 -6.23 -8.95
CA GLY A 97 -3.04 -7.38 -9.83
C GLY A 97 -3.08 -6.97 -11.32
N GLU A 98 -2.48 -7.79 -12.17
CA GLU A 98 -2.33 -7.50 -13.60
C GLU A 98 -3.64 -7.38 -14.36
N ASP A 99 -4.71 -7.99 -13.86
CA ASP A 99 -6.03 -7.90 -14.47
C ASP A 99 -6.72 -6.57 -14.19
N SER A 100 -6.27 -5.83 -13.21
CA SER A 100 -6.91 -4.60 -12.74
C SER A 100 -6.22 -3.34 -13.23
N TYR A 101 -4.89 -3.27 -13.15
CA TYR A 101 -4.13 -2.15 -13.68
C TYR A 101 -3.60 -2.47 -15.08
N LYS A 102 -3.95 -1.63 -16.05
CA LYS A 102 -3.57 -1.73 -17.46
C LYS A 102 -2.64 -0.56 -17.82
N PRO A 103 -1.31 -0.73 -17.73
CA PRO A 103 -0.35 0.34 -18.02
C PRO A 103 -0.43 0.84 -19.47
N GLN A 104 -0.79 -0.04 -20.43
CA GLN A 104 -0.97 0.33 -21.84
C GLN A 104 -2.15 1.30 -22.09
N ASP A 105 -3.09 1.38 -21.14
CA ASP A 105 -4.26 2.28 -21.22
C ASP A 105 -4.00 3.61 -20.47
N SER A 106 -2.77 3.84 -20.00
CA SER A 106 -2.36 5.06 -19.32
C SER A 106 -1.33 5.84 -20.13
N LEU A 107 -1.61 7.12 -20.40
CA LEU A 107 -0.71 8.04 -21.09
C LEU A 107 0.53 8.43 -20.26
N THR A 108 0.50 8.18 -18.95
CA THR A 108 1.56 8.56 -18.00
C THR A 108 2.33 7.37 -17.44
N SER A 109 1.94 6.16 -17.83
CA SER A 109 2.63 4.94 -17.46
C SER A 109 4.01 4.86 -18.12
N LYS A 110 4.98 4.38 -17.35
CA LYS A 110 6.31 4.07 -17.84
C LYS A 110 6.76 2.73 -17.26
N ASP A 111 7.09 1.78 -18.11
CA ASP A 111 7.76 0.55 -17.71
C ASP A 111 9.19 0.88 -17.26
N LEU A 112 9.61 0.35 -16.12
CA LEU A 112 10.98 0.51 -15.63
C LEU A 112 11.91 -0.62 -16.09
N ASP A 113 11.39 -1.59 -16.85
CA ASP A 113 12.11 -2.80 -17.24
C ASP A 113 12.75 -3.52 -16.04
N LYS A 114 12.00 -3.55 -14.95
CA LYS A 114 12.44 -4.07 -13.65
C LYS A 114 11.40 -4.99 -13.04
N GLY A 115 11.82 -6.21 -12.73
CA GLY A 115 11.01 -7.15 -11.97
C GLY A 115 11.03 -6.85 -10.48
N PHE A 116 10.02 -7.35 -9.77
CA PHE A 116 9.98 -7.39 -8.32
C PHE A 116 9.48 -8.74 -7.83
N GLU A 117 9.91 -9.08 -6.63
CA GLU A 117 9.34 -10.17 -5.84
C GLU A 117 9.29 -9.70 -4.39
N VAL A 118 8.11 -9.73 -3.77
CA VAL A 118 7.90 -9.35 -2.38
C VAL A 118 7.07 -10.42 -1.70
N THR A 119 7.48 -10.79 -0.50
CA THR A 119 6.75 -11.73 0.35
C THR A 119 6.13 -10.95 1.50
N TYR A 120 4.81 -11.02 1.59
CA TYR A 120 4.07 -10.54 2.74
C TYR A 120 3.93 -11.68 3.77
N LEU A 121 3.33 -11.41 4.91
CA LEU A 121 3.10 -12.44 5.94
C LEU A 121 2.05 -13.48 5.46
N GLY A 122 2.40 -14.22 4.41
CA GLY A 122 1.56 -15.21 3.75
C GLY A 122 1.80 -15.22 2.24
N PRO A 123 1.01 -14.49 1.44
CA PRO A 123 1.15 -14.51 -0.01
C PRO A 123 2.38 -13.73 -0.48
N SER A 124 2.98 -14.22 -1.57
CA SER A 124 4.03 -13.52 -2.32
C SER A 124 3.46 -12.88 -3.57
N ALA A 125 3.98 -11.71 -3.94
CA ALA A 125 3.68 -11.04 -5.18
C ALA A 125 4.95 -10.89 -6.02
N LYS A 126 4.86 -11.17 -7.31
CA LYS A 126 5.92 -10.97 -8.29
C LYS A 126 5.38 -10.37 -9.57
N GLY A 127 6.19 -9.62 -10.28
CA GLY A 127 5.77 -9.00 -11.53
C GLY A 127 6.73 -7.94 -12.02
N THR A 128 6.21 -6.93 -12.70
CA THR A 128 6.98 -5.84 -13.31
C THR A 128 6.65 -4.52 -12.63
N ILE A 129 7.63 -3.64 -12.50
CA ILE A 129 7.49 -2.31 -11.90
C ILE A 129 7.25 -1.27 -12.99
N TYR A 130 6.17 -0.52 -12.84
CA TYR A 130 5.85 0.66 -13.63
C TYR A 130 5.94 1.92 -12.77
N THR A 131 6.05 3.09 -13.38
CA THR A 131 5.73 4.35 -12.71
C THR A 131 4.53 4.98 -13.38
N ASP A 132 3.65 5.59 -12.59
CA ASP A 132 2.47 6.28 -13.10
C ASP A 132 2.01 7.40 -12.15
N VAL A 133 0.95 8.09 -12.53
CA VAL A 133 0.23 9.02 -11.67
C VAL A 133 -0.68 8.23 -10.74
N VAL A 134 -0.66 8.55 -9.47
CA VAL A 134 -1.56 7.96 -8.47
C VAL A 134 -2.34 9.07 -7.78
N THR A 135 -3.65 8.93 -7.70
CA THR A 135 -4.55 9.89 -7.06
C THR A 135 -5.28 9.23 -5.90
N VAL A 136 -5.15 9.81 -4.72
CA VAL A 136 -5.87 9.40 -3.51
C VAL A 136 -6.57 10.60 -2.92
N ALA A 137 -7.88 10.54 -2.72
CA ALA A 137 -8.68 11.65 -2.18
C ALA A 137 -8.47 12.99 -2.92
N GLY A 138 -8.29 12.94 -4.25
CA GLY A 138 -7.98 14.11 -5.07
C GLY A 138 -6.52 14.57 -5.04
N VAL A 139 -5.69 14.03 -4.15
CA VAL A 139 -4.24 14.35 -4.09
C VAL A 139 -3.49 13.51 -5.10
N LYS A 140 -2.86 14.18 -6.08
CA LYS A 140 -2.08 13.53 -7.15
C LYS A 140 -0.60 13.45 -6.81
N ALA A 141 -0.03 12.27 -6.99
CA ALA A 141 1.41 12.04 -6.98
C ALA A 141 1.87 11.53 -8.35
N LYS A 142 2.97 12.07 -8.87
CA LYS A 142 3.53 11.68 -10.17
C LYS A 142 4.71 10.75 -10.00
N HIS A 143 4.96 9.91 -11.01
CA HIS A 143 6.09 8.97 -11.05
C HIS A 143 6.13 8.00 -9.86
N VAL A 144 4.95 7.60 -9.36
CA VAL A 144 4.82 6.63 -8.27
C VAL A 144 5.09 5.24 -8.81
N ALA A 145 5.94 4.48 -8.14
CA ALA A 145 6.25 3.10 -8.51
C ALA A 145 5.12 2.17 -8.11
N ILE A 146 4.70 1.35 -9.05
CA ILE A 146 3.60 0.41 -8.94
C ILE A 146 4.11 -0.95 -9.39
N GLY A 147 4.06 -1.95 -8.51
CA GLY A 147 4.27 -3.35 -8.86
C GLY A 147 3.00 -3.92 -9.48
N ARG A 148 3.05 -4.23 -10.77
CA ARG A 148 1.99 -4.96 -11.46
C ARG A 148 2.24 -6.45 -11.29
N SER A 149 1.45 -7.08 -10.43
CA SER A 149 1.65 -8.48 -10.04
C SER A 149 1.04 -9.43 -11.05
N SER A 150 1.83 -10.38 -11.52
CA SER A 150 1.38 -11.51 -12.34
C SER A 150 0.81 -12.67 -11.52
N SER A 151 0.81 -12.55 -10.20
CA SER A 151 0.22 -13.53 -9.28
C SER A 151 -1.05 -12.99 -8.62
N ASP A 152 -1.97 -13.87 -8.37
CA ASP A 152 -3.28 -13.59 -7.75
C ASP A 152 -3.14 -13.50 -6.22
N PHE A 153 -2.30 -12.57 -5.74
CA PHE A 153 -1.91 -12.52 -4.34
C PHE A 153 -2.96 -11.92 -3.40
N MET A 154 -3.97 -11.22 -3.95
CA MET A 154 -5.03 -10.53 -3.20
C MET A 154 -6.44 -10.94 -3.65
N ASN A 155 -6.65 -12.22 -3.99
CA ASN A 155 -7.97 -12.70 -4.42
C ASN A 155 -8.90 -13.00 -3.25
N ASP A 156 -9.28 -12.00 -2.47
CA ASP A 156 -10.33 -12.16 -1.46
C ASP A 156 -11.71 -11.88 -2.05
N LYS A 157 -12.37 -12.96 -2.48
CA LYS A 157 -13.73 -12.92 -3.04
C LYS A 157 -14.80 -12.48 -2.03
N LYS A 158 -14.50 -12.48 -0.72
CA LYS A 158 -15.45 -12.10 0.34
C LYS A 158 -15.55 -10.59 0.56
N ALA A 159 -14.53 -9.85 0.17
CA ALA A 159 -14.36 -8.43 0.52
C ALA A 159 -14.74 -7.45 -0.60
N GLY A 160 -15.53 -7.88 -1.59
CA GLY A 160 -15.59 -7.11 -2.82
C GLY A 160 -14.23 -7.19 -3.54
N LYS A 161 -14.15 -6.80 -4.79
CA LYS A 161 -12.96 -6.98 -5.62
C LYS A 161 -11.78 -6.12 -5.14
N ILE A 162 -11.12 -6.49 -4.02
CA ILE A 162 -9.83 -5.89 -3.62
C ILE A 162 -8.80 -6.38 -4.63
N VAL A 163 -8.14 -5.45 -5.30
CA VAL A 163 -7.26 -5.76 -6.43
C VAL A 163 -5.79 -5.52 -6.10
N GLY A 164 -5.48 -5.05 -4.91
CA GLY A 164 -4.10 -4.79 -4.53
C GLY A 164 -3.93 -4.20 -3.14
N LEU A 165 -2.67 -3.91 -2.84
CA LEU A 165 -2.20 -3.34 -1.58
C LEU A 165 -1.60 -1.96 -1.85
N PHE A 166 -1.96 -1.00 -1.03
CA PHE A 166 -1.50 0.38 -1.10
C PHE A 166 -0.66 0.73 0.13
N GLY A 167 0.66 0.73 -0.05
CA GLY A 167 1.61 0.99 1.01
C GLY A 167 1.68 2.46 1.42
N LEU A 168 1.59 2.71 2.72
CA LEU A 168 1.66 4.04 3.35
C LEU A 168 2.83 4.19 4.32
N SER A 169 3.72 3.21 4.38
CA SER A 169 4.87 3.24 5.27
C SER A 169 5.98 4.17 4.78
N TYR A 170 7.06 4.26 5.55
CA TYR A 170 8.22 5.07 5.19
C TYR A 170 8.86 4.57 3.89
N PRO A 171 9.23 5.49 2.96
CA PRO A 171 9.88 5.15 1.69
C PRO A 171 11.11 4.25 1.84
N SER A 172 11.91 4.47 2.89
CA SER A 172 13.11 3.68 3.20
C SER A 172 12.87 2.19 3.50
N LEU A 173 11.61 1.77 3.64
CA LEU A 173 11.21 0.36 3.75
C LEU A 173 10.95 -0.28 2.38
N GLY A 174 11.10 0.47 1.29
CA GLY A 174 10.82 0.03 -0.08
C GLY A 174 11.69 -1.14 -0.52
N SER A 175 11.04 -2.18 -1.04
CA SER A 175 11.70 -3.37 -1.59
C SER A 175 11.81 -3.37 -3.12
N PHE A 176 11.23 -2.37 -3.81
CA PHE A 176 11.33 -2.26 -5.27
C PHE A 176 12.70 -1.77 -5.76
N GLY A 177 13.58 -1.32 -4.86
CA GLY A 177 14.86 -0.72 -5.22
C GLY A 177 14.71 0.48 -6.16
N VAL A 178 13.67 1.28 -5.95
CA VAL A 178 13.43 2.57 -6.60
C VAL A 178 13.71 3.70 -5.60
N PRO A 179 14.02 4.94 -6.08
CA PRO A 179 14.22 6.07 -5.20
C PRO A 179 12.99 6.36 -4.31
N ASP A 180 13.21 6.83 -3.09
CA ASP A 180 12.15 7.15 -2.12
C ASP A 180 11.06 8.08 -2.68
N LYS A 181 11.45 9.04 -3.54
CA LYS A 181 10.53 9.94 -4.25
C LYS A 181 9.54 9.22 -5.19
N ASN A 182 9.77 7.96 -5.49
CA ASN A 182 8.89 7.15 -6.31
C ASN A 182 7.91 6.29 -5.48
N THR A 183 7.92 6.37 -4.16
CA THR A 183 6.80 5.89 -3.33
C THR A 183 5.68 6.94 -3.30
N TYR A 184 4.43 6.56 -3.03
CA TYR A 184 3.35 7.56 -2.95
C TYR A 184 3.66 8.62 -1.88
N ILE A 185 4.06 8.21 -0.69
CA ILE A 185 4.41 9.12 0.42
C ILE A 185 5.61 9.99 0.08
N GLY A 186 6.61 9.47 -0.62
CA GLY A 186 7.77 10.25 -1.10
C GLY A 186 7.41 11.26 -2.18
N ALA A 187 6.57 10.85 -3.14
CA ALA A 187 6.14 11.68 -4.27
C ALA A 187 5.20 12.83 -3.86
N THR A 188 4.42 12.68 -2.79
CA THR A 188 3.55 13.74 -2.26
C THR A 188 4.29 14.80 -1.43
N LYS A 189 5.59 14.61 -1.16
CA LYS A 189 6.42 15.59 -0.41
C LYS A 189 7.00 16.70 -1.30
N ASN A 190 6.97 16.48 -2.61
CA ASN A 190 7.44 17.45 -3.63
C ASN A 190 6.23 18.12 -4.27
#